data_3f78ae26543de49dd5c1f89bfe4457da
#
_entry.id   3f78ae26543de49dd5c1f89bfe4457da
#
_cell.length_a   1.000
_cell.length_b   1.000
_cell.length_c   1.000
_cell.angle_alpha   90.00
_cell.angle_beta   90.00
_cell.angle_gamma   90.00
#
_symmetry.space_group_name_H-M   'P 1'
#
loop_
_entity.id
_entity.type
_entity.pdbx_description
1 polymer ?
#
loop_
_entity_poly.entity_id
_entity_poly.type
_entity_poly.pdbx_seq_one_letter_code
_entity_poly.pdbx_strand_id
1 'polypeptide(L)'
;MKRKTLSQTLITAAKELGFSKATVAELEQLDIPAAKMFSPKQIKQIRDKIRVSQGVFAALLNVNPSTVQKWEQGKVRPQNAALRLLNIIDAKGVDVLK
;
A
#
# COMPACT_ATOMS: atom_id res chain seq x y z
N MET A 1 17.05 13.84 10.44
CA MET A 1 16.73 12.41 10.61
C MET A 1 16.50 11.77 9.27
N LYS A 2 17.11 10.63 9.05
CA LYS A 2 16.84 9.87 7.84
C LYS A 2 15.44 9.26 7.92
N ARG A 3 14.66 9.42 6.86
CA ARG A 3 13.37 8.74 6.78
C ARG A 3 13.60 7.24 6.60
N LYS A 4 12.81 6.43 7.30
CA LYS A 4 12.80 5.00 7.07
C LYS A 4 12.26 4.71 5.67
N THR A 5 12.84 3.75 4.98
CA THR A 5 12.27 3.25 3.73
C THR A 5 10.97 2.51 3.99
N LEU A 6 10.16 2.29 2.94
CA LEU A 6 8.94 1.51 3.08
C LEU A 6 9.26 0.10 3.56
N SER A 7 10.32 -0.53 3.04
CA SER A 7 10.72 -1.85 3.48
C SER A 7 11.09 -1.90 4.95
N GLN A 8 11.81 -0.90 5.46
CA GLN A 8 12.15 -0.82 6.89
C GLN A 8 10.90 -0.70 7.76
N THR A 9 9.90 0.08 7.32
CA THR A 9 8.65 0.20 8.04
C THR A 9 7.89 -1.12 8.07
N LEU A 10 7.85 -1.83 6.95
CA LEU A 10 7.21 -3.15 6.85
C LEU A 10 7.93 -4.18 7.72
N ILE A 11 9.26 -4.14 7.74
CA ILE A 11 10.06 -5.04 8.59
C ILE A 11 9.74 -4.82 10.06
N THR A 12 9.68 -3.57 10.50
CA THR A 12 9.35 -3.25 11.89
C THR A 12 7.96 -3.77 12.23
N ALA A 13 6.97 -3.53 11.38
CA ALA A 13 5.61 -4.01 11.57
C ALA A 13 5.57 -5.54 11.60
N ALA A 14 6.29 -6.20 10.71
CA ALA A 14 6.35 -7.66 10.65
C ALA A 14 6.94 -8.25 11.93
N LYS A 15 8.00 -7.65 12.48
CA LYS A 15 8.61 -8.06 13.73
C LYS A 15 7.64 -7.91 14.90
N GLU A 16 6.93 -6.79 14.96
CA GLU A 16 5.94 -6.52 16.02
C GLU A 16 4.78 -7.50 15.96
N LEU A 17 4.38 -7.93 14.76
CA LEU A 17 3.30 -8.89 14.56
C LEU A 17 3.74 -10.34 14.74
N GLY A 18 5.03 -10.59 14.96
CA GLY A 18 5.55 -11.92 15.19
C GLY A 18 5.75 -12.77 13.95
N PHE A 19 5.98 -12.14 12.80
CA PHE A 19 6.26 -12.85 11.57
C PHE A 19 7.60 -13.60 11.65
N SER A 20 7.73 -14.69 10.88
CA SER A 20 8.94 -15.50 10.87
C SER A 20 10.15 -14.73 10.35
N LYS A 21 11.34 -15.19 10.70
CA LYS A 21 12.60 -14.60 10.21
C LYS A 21 12.69 -14.67 8.68
N ALA A 22 12.17 -15.73 8.07
CA ALA A 22 12.17 -15.86 6.61
C ALA A 22 11.34 -14.76 5.95
N THR A 23 10.13 -14.48 6.49
CA THR A 23 9.28 -13.41 6.00
C THR A 23 9.93 -12.05 6.18
N VAL A 24 10.56 -11.82 7.34
CA VAL A 24 11.29 -10.58 7.60
C VAL A 24 12.45 -10.41 6.62
N ALA A 25 13.18 -11.50 6.35
CA ALA A 25 14.29 -11.47 5.39
C ALA A 25 13.81 -11.12 3.98
N GLU A 26 12.67 -11.65 3.55
CA GLU A 26 12.07 -11.29 2.26
C GLU A 26 11.73 -9.81 2.19
N LEU A 27 11.17 -9.25 3.27
CA LEU A 27 10.86 -7.83 3.34
C LEU A 27 12.13 -6.97 3.28
N GLU A 28 13.23 -7.43 3.89
CA GLU A 28 14.51 -6.73 3.83
C GLU A 28 15.08 -6.62 2.43
N GLN A 29 14.74 -7.56 1.56
CA GLN A 29 15.17 -7.56 0.16
C GLN A 29 14.34 -6.62 -0.72
N LEU A 30 13.21 -6.12 -0.21
CA LEU A 30 12.38 -5.17 -0.92
C LEU A 30 12.98 -3.77 -0.78
N ASP A 31 13.75 -3.35 -1.76
CA ASP A 31 14.32 -2.00 -1.77
C ASP A 31 13.26 -1.01 -2.28
N ILE A 32 12.26 -0.76 -1.45
CA ILE A 32 11.14 0.11 -1.79
C ILE A 32 11.34 1.46 -1.10
N PRO A 33 11.29 2.57 -1.84
CA PRO A 33 11.40 3.90 -1.25
C PRO A 33 10.33 4.15 -0.20
N ALA A 34 10.55 5.13 0.67
CA ALA A 34 9.55 5.57 1.63
C ALA A 34 8.22 5.89 0.93
N ALA A 35 7.10 5.61 1.59
CA ALA A 35 5.78 5.81 1.04
C ALA A 35 5.56 7.27 0.61
N LYS A 36 5.14 7.47 -0.63
CA LYS A 36 4.76 8.77 -1.16
C LYS A 36 3.25 8.93 -1.09
N MET A 37 2.81 10.17 -0.93
CA MET A 37 1.38 10.49 -0.94
C MET A 37 0.86 10.50 -2.38
N PHE A 38 -0.43 10.18 -2.53
CA PHE A 38 -1.11 10.21 -3.81
C PHE A 38 -2.27 11.20 -3.78
N SER A 39 -2.47 11.92 -4.88
CA SER A 39 -3.67 12.72 -5.08
C SER A 39 -4.87 11.82 -5.36
N PRO A 40 -6.11 12.32 -5.19
CA PRO A 40 -7.31 11.53 -5.55
C PRO A 40 -7.26 11.00 -6.98
N LYS A 41 -6.80 11.82 -7.91
CA LYS A 41 -6.66 11.44 -9.32
C LYS A 41 -5.66 10.32 -9.50
N GLN A 42 -4.52 10.37 -8.79
CA GLN A 42 -3.50 9.34 -8.86
C GLN A 42 -4.01 8.00 -8.31
N ILE A 43 -4.79 8.03 -7.23
CA ILE A 43 -5.40 6.82 -6.65
C ILE A 43 -6.33 6.16 -7.67
N LYS A 44 -7.17 6.97 -8.32
CA LYS A 44 -8.05 6.47 -9.37
C LYS A 44 -7.25 5.90 -10.54
N GLN A 45 -6.16 6.53 -10.94
CA GLN A 45 -5.29 6.05 -12.00
C GLN A 45 -4.66 4.71 -11.65
N ILE A 46 -4.23 4.52 -10.40
CA ILE A 46 -3.68 3.24 -9.92
C ILE A 46 -4.75 2.16 -10.04
N ARG A 47 -5.97 2.45 -9.60
CA ARG A 47 -7.08 1.51 -9.69
C ARG A 47 -7.42 1.16 -11.14
N ASP A 48 -7.50 2.16 -12.00
CA ASP A 48 -7.80 1.97 -13.43
C ASP A 48 -6.71 1.16 -14.13
N LYS A 49 -5.46 1.35 -13.73
CA LYS A 49 -4.31 0.62 -14.29
C LYS A 49 -4.42 -0.88 -14.06
N ILE A 50 -4.92 -1.30 -12.91
CA ILE A 50 -5.13 -2.72 -12.60
C ILE A 50 -6.54 -3.20 -12.95
N ARG A 51 -7.38 -2.32 -13.51
CA ARG A 51 -8.71 -2.64 -14.07
C ARG A 51 -9.67 -3.29 -13.07
N VAL A 52 -9.77 -2.73 -11.89
CA VAL A 52 -10.69 -3.22 -10.86
C VAL A 52 -11.70 -2.14 -10.46
N SER A 53 -12.84 -2.59 -9.94
CA SER A 53 -13.84 -1.69 -9.37
C SER A 53 -13.36 -1.13 -8.04
N GLN A 54 -14.04 -0.10 -7.54
CA GLN A 54 -13.76 0.43 -6.19
C GLN A 54 -13.92 -0.64 -5.12
N GLY A 55 -14.94 -1.50 -5.25
CA GLY A 55 -15.18 -2.58 -4.29
C GLY A 55 -14.06 -3.61 -4.27
N VAL A 56 -13.59 -4.03 -5.43
CA VAL A 56 -12.47 -4.97 -5.54
C VAL A 56 -11.18 -4.33 -5.03
N PHE A 57 -10.95 -3.07 -5.38
CA PHE A 57 -9.78 -2.34 -4.91
C PHE A 57 -9.75 -2.24 -3.38
N ALA A 58 -10.92 -1.93 -2.79
CA ALA A 58 -11.07 -1.88 -1.34
C ALA A 58 -10.74 -3.23 -0.69
N ALA A 59 -11.23 -4.32 -1.29
CA ALA A 59 -10.94 -5.66 -0.79
C ALA A 59 -9.44 -5.98 -0.83
N LEU A 60 -8.76 -5.60 -1.92
CA LEU A 60 -7.32 -5.80 -2.04
C LEU A 60 -6.54 -5.02 -0.98
N LEU A 61 -7.03 -3.85 -0.60
CA LEU A 61 -6.39 -2.99 0.39
C LEU A 61 -6.89 -3.22 1.82
N ASN A 62 -7.83 -4.15 1.98
CA ASN A 62 -8.45 -4.47 3.27
C ASN A 62 -9.11 -3.24 3.93
N VAL A 63 -9.83 -2.47 3.13
CA VAL A 63 -10.60 -1.31 3.60
C VAL A 63 -12.04 -1.40 3.07
N ASN A 64 -12.92 -0.55 3.58
CA ASN A 64 -14.30 -0.50 3.09
C ASN A 64 -14.36 0.22 1.73
N PRO A 65 -15.30 -0.18 0.84
CA PRO A 65 -15.49 0.52 -0.43
C PRO A 65 -15.75 2.03 -0.26
N SER A 66 -16.47 2.42 0.79
CA SER A 66 -16.72 3.83 1.09
C SER A 66 -15.42 4.59 1.35
N THR A 67 -14.41 3.92 1.91
CA THR A 67 -13.10 4.51 2.14
C THR A 67 -12.41 4.85 0.81
N VAL A 68 -12.44 3.93 -0.15
CA VAL A 68 -11.88 4.17 -1.49
C VAL A 68 -12.61 5.34 -2.17
N GLN A 69 -13.94 5.40 -2.05
CA GLN A 69 -14.71 6.51 -2.59
C GLN A 69 -14.25 7.84 -2.01
N LYS A 70 -14.04 7.90 -0.70
CA LYS A 70 -13.58 9.12 -0.02
C LYS A 70 -12.19 9.53 -0.48
N TRP A 71 -11.30 8.56 -0.71
CA TRP A 71 -9.98 8.84 -1.25
C TRP A 71 -10.07 9.47 -2.65
N GLU A 72 -10.89 8.90 -3.52
CA GLU A 72 -11.04 9.37 -4.90
C GLU A 72 -11.80 10.69 -4.98
N GLN A 73 -12.59 11.03 -3.96
CA GLN A 73 -13.28 12.31 -3.84
C GLN A 73 -12.44 13.38 -3.12
N GLY A 74 -11.29 13.02 -2.57
CA GLY A 74 -10.44 13.94 -1.86
C GLY A 74 -10.90 14.28 -0.45
N LYS A 75 -11.87 13.55 0.10
CA LYS A 75 -12.40 13.79 1.44
C LYS A 75 -11.47 13.28 2.53
N VAL A 76 -10.78 12.17 2.26
CA VAL A 76 -9.85 11.54 3.20
C VAL A 76 -8.63 11.09 2.40
N ARG A 77 -7.46 11.11 3.01
CA ARG A 77 -6.23 10.61 2.39
C ARG A 77 -5.91 9.21 2.91
N PRO A 78 -5.42 8.31 2.04
CA PRO A 78 -4.93 7.01 2.53
C PRO A 78 -3.75 7.20 3.46
N GLN A 79 -3.70 6.40 4.52
CA GLN A 79 -2.66 6.45 5.54
C GLN A 79 -2.24 5.05 5.96
N ASN A 80 -1.12 4.97 6.65
CA ASN A 80 -0.64 3.73 7.28
C ASN A 80 -0.53 2.57 6.28
N ALA A 81 -1.07 1.41 6.62
CA ALA A 81 -0.97 0.21 5.79
C ALA A 81 -1.55 0.39 4.39
N ALA A 82 -2.68 1.09 4.26
CA ALA A 82 -3.31 1.34 2.96
C ALA A 82 -2.39 2.14 2.04
N LEU A 83 -1.74 3.17 2.57
CA LEU A 83 -0.79 3.98 1.79
C LEU A 83 0.41 3.14 1.34
N ARG A 84 0.93 2.28 2.20
CA ARG A 84 2.04 1.38 1.86
C ARG A 84 1.65 0.41 0.75
N LEU A 85 0.45 -0.18 0.84
CA LEU A 85 -0.05 -1.08 -0.20
C LEU A 85 -0.23 -0.36 -1.52
N LEU A 86 -0.74 0.88 -1.51
CA LEU A 86 -0.86 1.69 -2.72
C LEU A 86 0.49 1.94 -3.38
N ASN A 87 1.51 2.23 -2.58
CA ASN A 87 2.88 2.40 -3.10
C ASN A 87 3.40 1.13 -3.75
N ILE A 88 3.15 -0.02 -3.13
CA ILE A 88 3.58 -1.32 -3.66
C ILE A 88 2.85 -1.62 -4.98
N ILE A 89 1.55 -1.41 -5.02
CA ILE A 89 0.75 -1.64 -6.23
C ILE A 89 1.21 -0.72 -7.35
N ASP A 90 1.47 0.55 -7.05
CA ASP A 90 1.95 1.51 -8.05
C ASP A 90 3.29 1.09 -8.63
N ALA A 91 4.19 0.58 -7.80
CA ALA A 91 5.54 0.19 -8.22
C ALA A 91 5.59 -1.19 -8.88
N LYS A 92 4.83 -2.16 -8.38
CA LYS A 92 4.97 -3.58 -8.74
C LYS A 92 3.72 -4.17 -9.42
N GLY A 93 2.57 -3.51 -9.30
CA GLY A 93 1.31 -4.06 -9.78
C GLY A 93 0.66 -5.00 -8.77
N VAL A 94 -0.53 -5.51 -9.13
CA VAL A 94 -1.37 -6.31 -8.23
C VAL A 94 -0.78 -7.70 -7.95
N ASP A 95 0.10 -8.19 -8.79
CA ASP A 95 0.69 -9.53 -8.63
C ASP A 95 1.42 -9.71 -7.30
N VAL A 96 1.89 -8.62 -6.71
CA VAL A 96 2.54 -8.63 -5.40
C VAL A 96 1.59 -9.08 -4.29
N LEU A 97 0.28 -8.90 -4.50
CA LEU A 97 -0.75 -9.22 -3.50
C LEU A 97 -1.32 -10.64 -3.62
N LYS A 98 -0.88 -11.38 -4.60
CA LYS A 98 -1.32 -12.76 -4.80
C LYS A 98 -0.54 -13.74 -3.95
#